data_f36468540ae5437862dc28a52b005b79
#
_entry.id   f36468540ae5437862dc28a52b005b79
#
_cell.length_a   1.000
_cell.length_b   1.000
_cell.length_c   1.000
_cell.angle_alpha   90.00
_cell.angle_beta   90.00
_cell.angle_gamma   90.00
#
_symmetry.space_group_name_H-M   'P 1'
#
loop_
_entity.id
_entity.type
_entity.pdbx_description
1 polymer ?
#
loop_
_entity_poly.entity_id
_entity_poly.type
_entity_poly.pdbx_seq_one_letter_code
_entity_poly.pdbx_strand_id
1 'polypeptide(L)'
;LALSAFSNMKKGCRPFAAVQKIGMSDSEVFREVDEDYRRERMIAFWRRYGTATFGLVVIAMLVAAGANYYVERREAEKAGETARLEALLSGIQPGAEAQSADALAAFAAAASPAKATLALLAEGALRQRAGKLDDAARIYRQIADGSDVDPVLRDLAVVRLGYLATDQAKPEPMIPRLQEIAARNSPWRYSAREAAALLTARAGERESAAQMFSDLARDPGAPPDLAARARALADLYRGK
;
A
#
# COMPACT_ATOMS: atom_id res chain seq x y z
N LEU A 1 -78.14 -21.15 -50.47
CA LEU A 1 -78.66 -20.82 -51.78
C LEU A 1 -77.48 -20.56 -52.76
N ALA A 2 -77.26 -21.50 -53.49
CA ALA A 2 -77.47 -21.72 -54.94
C ALA A 2 -76.32 -21.14 -55.76
N LEU A 3 -75.61 -22.00 -56.36
CA LEU A 3 -75.74 -22.59 -57.73
C LEU A 3 -75.29 -21.66 -58.85
N SER A 4 -74.47 -22.17 -59.57
CA SER A 4 -74.30 -22.37 -61.04
C SER A 4 -73.33 -21.36 -61.65
N ALA A 5 -72.69 -21.67 -62.69
CA ALA A 5 -72.43 -22.78 -63.54
C ALA A 5 -71.27 -22.44 -64.51
N PHE A 6 -70.55 -23.47 -64.85
CA PHE A 6 -70.20 -23.86 -66.23
C PHE A 6 -69.64 -22.84 -67.21
N SER A 7 -68.52 -23.26 -67.71
CA SER A 7 -68.23 -23.42 -69.17
C SER A 7 -67.13 -22.54 -69.76
N ASN A 8 -66.18 -23.17 -70.22
CA ASN A 8 -65.58 -23.34 -71.57
C ASN A 8 -64.15 -23.00 -71.71
N MET A 9 -63.33 -24.01 -71.79
CA MET A 9 -62.66 -24.60 -72.89
C MET A 9 -62.10 -23.62 -73.95
N LYS A 10 -60.79 -23.52 -73.99
CA LYS A 10 -60.00 -23.89 -75.19
C LYS A 10 -58.53 -23.39 -75.12
N LYS A 11 -57.58 -24.39 -75.19
CA LYS A 11 -56.43 -24.46 -76.08
C LYS A 11 -55.40 -23.32 -76.09
N GLY A 12 -54.24 -23.66 -75.76
CA GLY A 12 -53.02 -22.91 -76.11
C GLY A 12 -51.75 -23.57 -75.62
N CYS A 13 -51.29 -24.64 -76.28
CA CYS A 13 -49.89 -25.06 -76.20
C CYS A 13 -48.94 -23.93 -76.45
N ARG A 14 -48.04 -23.62 -75.55
CA ARG A 14 -46.82 -22.91 -75.85
C ARG A 14 -45.62 -23.56 -75.11
N PRO A 15 -44.44 -23.45 -75.73
CA PRO A 15 -43.38 -24.42 -75.53
C PRO A 15 -42.53 -24.17 -74.26
N PHE A 16 -41.95 -25.26 -73.86
CA PHE A 16 -40.77 -25.42 -72.99
C PHE A 16 -39.84 -24.21 -73.06
N ALA A 17 -39.84 -23.33 -72.07
CA ALA A 17 -38.84 -22.29 -71.89
C ALA A 17 -37.88 -22.69 -70.76
N ALA A 18 -36.68 -22.93 -71.23
CA ALA A 18 -35.40 -22.92 -70.53
C ALA A 18 -35.43 -22.93 -68.99
N VAL A 19 -34.99 -24.03 -68.43
CA VAL A 19 -34.43 -24.12 -67.09
C VAL A 19 -33.17 -23.24 -67.09
N GLN A 20 -33.28 -22.07 -66.48
CA GLN A 20 -32.19 -21.20 -66.22
C GLN A 20 -31.37 -21.89 -65.10
N LYS A 21 -30.25 -22.49 -65.43
CA LYS A 21 -29.23 -22.95 -64.48
C LYS A 21 -28.79 -21.73 -63.72
N ILE A 22 -29.29 -21.55 -62.46
CA ILE A 22 -28.68 -20.68 -61.48
C ILE A 22 -27.37 -21.36 -61.11
N GLY A 23 -26.30 -20.88 -61.69
CA GLY A 23 -24.94 -21.29 -61.36
C GLY A 23 -24.61 -20.73 -59.94
N MET A 24 -25.02 -21.44 -58.92
CA MET A 24 -24.42 -21.27 -57.58
C MET A 24 -23.03 -21.86 -57.70
N SER A 25 -22.02 -21.05 -57.46
CA SER A 25 -20.64 -21.51 -57.37
C SER A 25 -20.48 -22.51 -56.26
N ASP A 26 -19.76 -23.61 -56.51
CA ASP A 26 -19.47 -24.64 -55.49
C ASP A 26 -18.92 -24.02 -54.18
N SER A 27 -18.29 -22.87 -54.27
CA SER A 27 -17.76 -22.12 -53.11
C SER A 27 -18.84 -21.49 -52.20
N GLU A 28 -20.02 -21.17 -52.73
CA GLU A 28 -21.14 -20.62 -51.94
C GLU A 28 -21.88 -21.73 -51.23
N VAL A 29 -22.03 -22.88 -51.85
CA VAL A 29 -22.66 -24.07 -51.23
C VAL A 29 -21.82 -24.63 -50.09
N PHE A 30 -20.50 -24.64 -50.24
CA PHE A 30 -19.59 -25.09 -49.14
C PHE A 30 -19.56 -24.11 -47.98
N ARG A 31 -19.71 -22.80 -48.22
CA ARG A 31 -19.78 -21.80 -47.16
C ARG A 31 -21.08 -21.87 -46.34
N GLU A 32 -22.18 -22.08 -47.00
CA GLU A 32 -23.51 -22.19 -46.39
C GLU A 32 -23.62 -23.47 -45.54
N VAL A 33 -23.05 -24.59 -46.02
CA VAL A 33 -22.98 -25.85 -45.28
C VAL A 33 -22.05 -25.75 -44.05
N ASP A 34 -20.95 -25.00 -44.13
CA ASP A 34 -20.02 -24.79 -43.02
C ASP A 34 -20.63 -23.87 -41.93
N GLU A 35 -21.42 -22.90 -42.30
CA GLU A 35 -22.13 -22.00 -41.37
C GLU A 35 -23.26 -22.75 -40.64
N ASP A 36 -24.01 -23.59 -41.32
CA ASP A 36 -25.06 -24.40 -40.71
C ASP A 36 -24.50 -25.47 -39.77
N TYR A 37 -23.37 -26.10 -40.13
CA TYR A 37 -22.70 -27.10 -39.28
C TYR A 37 -22.12 -26.48 -38.00
N ARG A 38 -21.63 -25.26 -38.08
CA ARG A 38 -21.17 -24.49 -36.90
C ARG A 38 -22.35 -24.08 -36.02
N ARG A 39 -23.44 -23.70 -36.62
CA ARG A 39 -24.66 -23.28 -35.93
C ARG A 39 -25.32 -24.45 -35.20
N GLU A 40 -25.42 -25.62 -35.83
CA GLU A 40 -25.97 -26.82 -35.20
C GLU A 40 -25.10 -27.34 -34.05
N ARG A 41 -23.78 -27.33 -34.21
CA ARG A 41 -22.86 -27.68 -33.11
C ARG A 41 -22.96 -26.70 -31.94
N MET A 42 -23.11 -25.40 -32.21
CA MET A 42 -23.29 -24.40 -31.18
C MET A 42 -24.61 -24.58 -30.43
N ILE A 43 -25.69 -24.83 -31.15
CA ILE A 43 -27.02 -25.10 -30.55
C ILE A 43 -26.98 -26.39 -29.72
N ALA A 44 -26.36 -27.47 -30.24
CA ALA A 44 -26.21 -28.74 -29.52
C ALA A 44 -25.35 -28.59 -28.25
N PHE A 45 -24.28 -27.79 -28.32
CA PHE A 45 -23.45 -27.44 -27.15
C PHE A 45 -24.24 -26.66 -26.09
N TRP A 46 -24.97 -25.60 -26.50
CA TRP A 46 -25.82 -24.81 -25.61
C TRP A 46 -26.96 -25.63 -24.99
N ARG A 47 -27.55 -26.56 -25.75
CA ARG A 47 -28.60 -27.43 -25.25
C ARG A 47 -28.10 -28.45 -24.21
N ARG A 48 -26.81 -28.84 -24.32
CA ARG A 48 -26.20 -29.83 -23.39
C ARG A 48 -25.53 -29.19 -22.18
N TYR A 49 -24.91 -28.01 -22.37
CA TYR A 49 -24.10 -27.36 -21.34
C TYR A 49 -24.63 -25.97 -20.93
N GLY A 50 -25.66 -25.45 -21.59
CA GLY A 50 -26.15 -24.09 -21.35
C GLY A 50 -26.55 -23.81 -19.89
N THR A 51 -27.19 -24.77 -19.23
CA THR A 51 -27.53 -24.63 -17.80
C THR A 51 -26.31 -24.68 -16.90
N ALA A 52 -25.33 -25.52 -17.23
CA ALA A 52 -24.09 -25.63 -16.45
C ALA A 52 -23.19 -24.41 -16.66
N THR A 53 -23.04 -23.90 -17.90
CA THR A 53 -22.29 -22.68 -18.19
C THR A 53 -22.95 -21.46 -17.60
N PHE A 54 -24.27 -21.35 -17.66
CA PHE A 54 -25.01 -20.27 -17.01
C PHE A 54 -24.82 -20.29 -15.48
N GLY A 55 -24.92 -21.47 -14.86
CA GLY A 55 -24.64 -21.65 -13.44
C GLY A 55 -23.22 -21.25 -13.05
N LEU A 56 -22.24 -21.62 -13.86
CA LEU A 56 -20.83 -21.26 -13.62
C LEU A 56 -20.59 -19.74 -13.75
N VAL A 57 -21.21 -19.08 -14.73
CA VAL A 57 -21.16 -17.62 -14.88
C VAL A 57 -21.79 -16.90 -13.70
N VAL A 58 -22.95 -17.39 -13.23
CA VAL A 58 -23.62 -16.82 -12.05
C VAL A 58 -22.76 -16.98 -10.80
N ILE A 59 -22.16 -18.15 -10.59
CA ILE A 59 -21.24 -18.40 -9.48
C ILE A 59 -20.02 -17.46 -9.57
N ALA A 60 -19.41 -17.32 -10.77
CA ALA A 60 -18.29 -16.43 -10.98
C ALA A 60 -18.64 -14.96 -10.69
N MET A 61 -19.84 -14.50 -11.09
CA MET A 61 -20.33 -13.16 -10.76
C MET A 61 -20.55 -12.96 -9.25
N LEU A 62 -21.11 -13.96 -8.57
CA LEU A 62 -21.32 -13.90 -7.11
C LEU A 62 -19.99 -13.87 -6.35
N VAL A 63 -19.00 -14.66 -6.79
CA VAL A 63 -17.66 -14.65 -6.21
C VAL A 63 -16.98 -13.30 -6.45
N ALA A 64 -17.06 -12.75 -7.67
CA ALA A 64 -16.51 -11.44 -8.00
C ALA A 64 -17.19 -10.31 -7.21
N ALA A 65 -18.51 -10.33 -7.09
CA ALA A 65 -19.27 -9.36 -6.30
C ALA A 65 -18.93 -9.46 -4.80
N GLY A 66 -18.83 -10.68 -4.27
CA GLY A 66 -18.43 -10.92 -2.88
C GLY A 66 -16.98 -10.46 -2.60
N ALA A 67 -16.07 -10.74 -3.53
CA ALA A 67 -14.68 -10.29 -3.41
C ALA A 67 -14.59 -8.74 -3.45
N ASN A 68 -15.33 -8.10 -4.37
CA ASN A 68 -15.34 -6.63 -4.46
C ASN A 68 -15.93 -5.99 -3.19
N TYR A 69 -17.07 -6.51 -2.69
CA TYR A 69 -17.65 -6.06 -1.43
C TYR A 69 -16.71 -6.21 -0.24
N TYR A 70 -15.96 -7.32 -0.18
CA TYR A 70 -14.97 -7.54 0.89
C TYR A 70 -13.80 -6.58 0.82
N VAL A 71 -13.31 -6.28 -0.40
CA VAL A 71 -12.24 -5.29 -0.63
C VAL A 71 -12.72 -3.89 -0.24
N GLU A 72 -13.89 -3.45 -0.72
CA GLU A 72 -14.46 -2.14 -0.39
C GLU A 72 -14.67 -1.96 1.12
N ARG A 73 -15.14 -2.99 1.80
CA ARG A 73 -15.32 -2.94 3.25
C ARG A 73 -14.00 -2.78 3.99
N ARG A 74 -12.97 -3.53 3.57
CA ARG A 74 -11.62 -3.39 4.13
C ARG A 74 -11.00 -2.03 3.86
N GLU A 75 -11.23 -1.45 2.69
CA GLU A 75 -10.75 -0.12 2.35
C GLU A 75 -11.47 0.97 3.17
N ALA A 76 -12.78 0.84 3.37
CA ALA A 76 -13.55 1.74 4.21
C ALA A 76 -13.09 1.69 5.69
N GLU A 77 -12.80 0.51 6.23
CA GLU A 77 -12.26 0.34 7.57
C GLU A 77 -10.88 1.00 7.69
N LYS A 78 -9.99 0.78 6.71
CA LYS A 78 -8.65 1.42 6.66
C LYS A 78 -8.76 2.94 6.53
N ALA A 79 -9.68 3.44 5.73
CA ALA A 79 -9.93 4.87 5.59
C ALA A 79 -10.44 5.49 6.90
N GLY A 80 -11.36 4.80 7.59
CA GLY A 80 -11.87 5.22 8.90
C GLY A 80 -10.78 5.30 9.98
N GLU A 81 -9.88 4.30 10.03
CA GLU A 81 -8.72 4.35 10.93
C GLU A 81 -7.76 5.49 10.60
N THR A 82 -7.53 5.76 9.29
CA THR A 82 -6.66 6.86 8.87
C THR A 82 -7.24 8.21 9.29
N ALA A 83 -8.52 8.43 9.06
CA ALA A 83 -9.21 9.66 9.46
C ALA A 83 -9.18 9.87 10.99
N ARG A 84 -9.32 8.79 11.77
CA ARG A 84 -9.21 8.88 13.24
C ARG A 84 -7.80 9.25 13.69
N LEU A 85 -6.77 8.63 13.11
CA LEU A 85 -5.38 8.95 13.43
C LEU A 85 -5.07 10.41 13.06
N GLU A 86 -5.50 10.86 11.88
CA GLU A 86 -5.32 12.24 11.43
C GLU A 86 -6.02 13.24 12.36
N ALA A 87 -7.24 12.95 12.80
CA ALA A 87 -7.97 13.76 13.75
C ALA A 87 -7.24 13.85 15.11
N LEU A 88 -6.65 12.75 15.60
CA LEU A 88 -5.86 12.73 16.83
C LEU A 88 -4.58 13.56 16.67
N LEU A 89 -3.88 13.44 15.54
CA LEU A 89 -2.64 14.19 15.28
C LEU A 89 -2.89 15.68 15.08
N SER A 90 -3.95 16.06 14.37
CA SER A 90 -4.32 17.46 14.14
C SER A 90 -4.91 18.13 15.38
N GLY A 91 -5.50 17.33 16.28
CA GLY A 91 -6.05 17.79 17.54
C GLY A 91 -5.04 18.04 18.68
N ILE A 92 -3.73 17.82 18.44
CA ILE A 92 -2.70 18.03 19.44
C ILE A 92 -2.55 19.53 19.72
N GLN A 93 -2.82 19.92 20.97
CA GLN A 93 -2.67 21.30 21.43
C GLN A 93 -1.47 21.46 22.36
N PRO A 94 -0.75 22.57 22.30
CA PRO A 94 0.30 22.88 23.28
C PRO A 94 -0.26 22.85 24.71
N GLY A 95 0.43 22.13 25.61
CA GLY A 95 0.01 21.98 27.00
C GLY A 95 -0.92 20.76 27.25
N ALA A 96 -1.41 20.09 26.22
CA ALA A 96 -2.24 18.87 26.31
C ALA A 96 -1.49 17.61 25.87
N GLU A 97 -0.14 17.62 25.88
CA GLU A 97 0.70 16.55 25.36
C GLU A 97 0.41 15.20 26.04
N ALA A 98 0.21 15.20 27.35
CA ALA A 98 -0.07 13.98 28.11
C ALA A 98 -1.41 13.35 27.72
N GLN A 99 -2.46 14.17 27.60
CA GLN A 99 -3.79 13.71 27.20
C GLN A 99 -3.81 13.19 25.76
N SER A 100 -3.14 13.93 24.85
CA SER A 100 -3.01 13.52 23.46
C SER A 100 -2.23 12.21 23.32
N ALA A 101 -1.20 12.01 24.15
CA ALA A 101 -0.44 10.77 24.21
C ALA A 101 -1.32 9.59 24.67
N ASP A 102 -2.16 9.78 25.69
CA ASP A 102 -3.08 8.75 26.16
C ASP A 102 -4.12 8.37 25.09
N ALA A 103 -4.63 9.35 24.34
CA ALA A 103 -5.55 9.10 23.23
C ALA A 103 -4.89 8.31 22.08
N LEU A 104 -3.63 8.62 21.76
CA LEU A 104 -2.86 7.88 20.76
C LEU A 104 -2.53 6.45 21.22
N ALA A 105 -2.23 6.24 22.51
CA ALA A 105 -2.04 4.92 23.10
C ALA A 105 -3.31 4.06 22.98
N ALA A 106 -4.47 4.64 23.31
CA ALA A 106 -5.77 3.96 23.19
C ALA A 106 -6.09 3.61 21.73
N PHE A 107 -5.78 4.50 20.79
CA PHE A 107 -5.92 4.22 19.37
C PHE A 107 -4.98 3.09 18.92
N ALA A 108 -3.72 3.11 19.32
CA ALA A 108 -2.73 2.11 18.95
C ALA A 108 -3.12 0.70 19.39
N ALA A 109 -3.78 0.57 20.54
CA ALA A 109 -4.23 -0.72 21.08
C ALA A 109 -5.32 -1.40 20.21
N ALA A 110 -6.06 -0.64 19.41
CA ALA A 110 -7.19 -1.13 18.59
C ALA A 110 -6.94 -1.05 17.07
N ALA A 111 -5.89 -0.36 16.67
CA ALA A 111 -5.61 -0.10 15.26
C ALA A 111 -4.86 -1.25 14.57
N SER A 112 -4.88 -1.23 13.24
CA SER A 112 -4.05 -2.12 12.44
C SER A 112 -2.54 -1.90 12.71
N PRO A 113 -1.67 -2.94 12.59
CA PRO A 113 -0.27 -2.87 13.04
C PRO A 113 0.52 -1.66 12.50
N ALA A 114 0.33 -1.32 11.23
CA ALA A 114 1.01 -0.19 10.60
C ALA A 114 0.58 1.15 11.24
N LYS A 115 -0.71 1.34 11.50
CA LYS A 115 -1.24 2.57 12.11
C LYS A 115 -0.97 2.63 13.61
N ALA A 116 -1.00 1.48 14.27
CA ALA A 116 -0.57 1.36 15.66
C ALA A 116 0.87 1.84 15.82
N THR A 117 1.79 1.43 14.95
CA THR A 117 3.18 1.87 14.98
C THR A 117 3.32 3.39 14.78
N LEU A 118 2.56 4.00 13.86
CA LEU A 118 2.57 5.44 13.66
C LEU A 118 2.03 6.19 14.88
N ALA A 119 0.95 5.69 15.48
CA ALA A 119 0.39 6.27 16.70
C ALA A 119 1.36 6.17 17.88
N LEU A 120 2.05 5.02 18.06
CA LEU A 120 3.07 4.83 19.09
C LEU A 120 4.28 5.77 18.88
N LEU A 121 4.71 6.01 17.62
CA LEU A 121 5.77 6.99 17.36
C LEU A 121 5.36 8.40 17.77
N ALA A 122 4.13 8.79 17.49
CA ALA A 122 3.58 10.09 17.87
C ALA A 122 3.40 10.17 19.41
N GLU A 123 2.90 9.11 20.05
CA GLU A 123 2.82 9.01 21.52
C GLU A 123 4.19 9.21 22.15
N GLY A 124 5.21 8.47 21.69
CA GLY A 124 6.58 8.60 22.20
C GLY A 124 7.10 10.04 22.10
N ALA A 125 6.83 10.73 20.99
CA ALA A 125 7.21 12.13 20.82
C ALA A 125 6.48 13.07 21.79
N LEU A 126 5.21 12.83 22.07
CA LEU A 126 4.44 13.63 23.05
C LEU A 126 4.90 13.36 24.47
N ARG A 127 5.18 12.09 24.83
CA ARG A 127 5.76 11.74 26.14
C ARG A 127 7.10 12.44 26.35
N GLN A 128 7.95 12.48 25.32
CA GLN A 128 9.22 13.19 25.36
C GLN A 128 9.02 14.70 25.59
N ARG A 129 8.09 15.35 24.86
CA ARG A 129 7.75 16.76 25.07
C ARG A 129 7.21 17.05 26.45
N ALA A 130 6.43 16.13 27.01
CA ALA A 130 5.91 16.20 28.38
C ALA A 130 6.98 15.92 29.46
N GLY A 131 8.25 15.72 29.11
CA GLY A 131 9.34 15.39 30.03
C GLY A 131 9.33 13.95 30.56
N LYS A 132 8.43 13.08 30.05
CA LYS A 132 8.32 11.68 30.46
C LYS A 132 9.28 10.81 29.63
N LEU A 133 10.58 11.02 29.85
CA LEU A 133 11.64 10.42 29.00
C LEU A 133 11.65 8.88 29.09
N ASP A 134 11.40 8.31 30.26
CA ASP A 134 11.38 6.85 30.44
C ASP A 134 10.20 6.19 29.71
N ASP A 135 9.03 6.84 29.73
CA ASP A 135 7.87 6.37 28.97
C ASP A 135 8.14 6.43 27.46
N ALA A 136 8.70 7.54 26.97
CA ALA A 136 9.10 7.69 25.58
C ALA A 136 10.12 6.60 25.17
N ALA A 137 11.13 6.34 26.00
CA ALA A 137 12.13 5.30 25.75
C ALA A 137 11.50 3.92 25.67
N ARG A 138 10.56 3.59 26.57
CA ARG A 138 9.84 2.32 26.57
C ARG A 138 9.06 2.12 25.27
N ILE A 139 8.36 3.15 24.81
CA ILE A 139 7.57 3.11 23.57
C ILE A 139 8.48 2.93 22.35
N TYR A 140 9.53 3.73 22.23
CA TYR A 140 10.46 3.60 21.12
C TYR A 140 11.18 2.25 21.11
N ARG A 141 11.50 1.69 22.29
CA ARG A 141 12.10 0.35 22.40
C ARG A 141 11.13 -0.72 21.93
N GLN A 142 9.87 -0.64 22.32
CA GLN A 142 8.82 -1.54 21.80
C GLN A 142 8.75 -1.56 20.27
N ILE A 143 8.87 -0.40 19.62
CA ILE A 143 8.88 -0.30 18.16
C ILE A 143 10.19 -0.84 17.58
N ALA A 144 11.33 -0.45 18.17
CA ALA A 144 12.67 -0.81 17.71
C ALA A 144 12.95 -2.32 17.75
N ASP A 145 12.31 -3.03 18.67
CA ASP A 145 12.49 -4.48 18.90
C ASP A 145 11.35 -5.30 18.29
N GLY A 146 10.32 -4.64 17.70
CA GLY A 146 9.18 -5.30 17.09
C GLY A 146 9.53 -6.04 15.79
N SER A 147 9.24 -7.34 15.68
CA SER A 147 9.50 -8.15 14.48
C SER A 147 8.60 -7.75 13.31
N ASP A 148 7.35 -7.36 13.60
CA ASP A 148 6.31 -7.08 12.61
C ASP A 148 6.23 -5.60 12.22
N VAL A 149 7.19 -4.80 12.71
CA VAL A 149 7.30 -3.37 12.40
C VAL A 149 8.08 -3.18 11.09
N ASP A 150 7.60 -2.25 10.26
CA ASP A 150 8.32 -1.82 9.06
C ASP A 150 9.77 -1.45 9.39
N PRO A 151 10.77 -1.94 8.64
CA PRO A 151 12.19 -1.67 8.92
C PRO A 151 12.54 -0.18 9.00
N VAL A 152 11.88 0.67 8.19
CA VAL A 152 12.11 2.12 8.18
C VAL A 152 11.61 2.77 9.47
N LEU A 153 10.44 2.34 9.97
CA LEU A 153 9.90 2.83 11.23
C LEU A 153 10.67 2.30 12.44
N ARG A 154 11.19 1.08 12.34
CA ARG A 154 12.08 0.49 13.35
C ARG A 154 13.39 1.27 13.46
N ASP A 155 14.02 1.59 12.33
CA ASP A 155 15.22 2.42 12.29
C ASP A 155 14.96 3.82 12.87
N LEU A 156 13.81 4.43 12.55
CA LEU A 156 13.40 5.70 13.16
C LEU A 156 13.32 5.61 14.68
N ALA A 157 12.72 4.56 15.21
CA ALA A 157 12.59 4.36 16.65
C ALA A 157 13.96 4.22 17.34
N VAL A 158 14.91 3.49 16.71
CA VAL A 158 16.30 3.39 17.18
C VAL A 158 16.99 4.76 17.19
N VAL A 159 16.83 5.55 16.14
CA VAL A 159 17.36 6.92 16.08
C VAL A 159 16.76 7.81 17.16
N ARG A 160 15.44 7.72 17.40
CA ARG A 160 14.77 8.43 18.50
C ARG A 160 15.30 8.04 19.86
N LEU A 161 15.54 6.74 20.10
CA LEU A 161 16.20 6.26 21.32
C LEU A 161 17.60 6.83 21.46
N GLY A 162 18.36 6.90 20.36
CA GLY A 162 19.69 7.50 20.35
C GLY A 162 19.68 8.97 20.79
N TYR A 163 18.79 9.78 20.25
CA TYR A 163 18.65 11.17 20.69
C TYR A 163 18.17 11.27 22.14
N LEU A 164 17.22 10.43 22.56
CA LEU A 164 16.73 10.43 23.92
C LEU A 164 17.83 10.06 24.93
N ALA A 165 18.72 9.14 24.56
CA ALA A 165 19.84 8.71 25.39
C ALA A 165 20.86 9.84 25.65
N THR A 166 20.88 10.90 24.82
CA THR A 166 21.71 12.08 25.09
C THR A 166 21.27 12.84 26.31
N ASP A 167 19.99 12.76 26.68
CA ASP A 167 19.39 13.50 27.81
C ASP A 167 19.28 12.65 29.09
N GLN A 168 19.51 11.33 28.99
CA GLN A 168 19.41 10.42 30.13
C GLN A 168 20.68 10.41 30.98
N ALA A 169 20.51 10.27 32.30
CA ALA A 169 21.64 10.21 33.24
C ALA A 169 22.50 8.94 33.05
N LYS A 170 21.86 7.81 32.68
CA LYS A 170 22.52 6.54 32.37
C LYS A 170 22.02 6.06 31.01
N PRO A 171 22.64 6.51 29.91
CA PRO A 171 22.19 6.15 28.58
C PRO A 171 22.42 4.66 28.31
N GLU A 172 21.44 4.04 27.67
CA GLU A 172 21.58 2.70 27.11
C GLU A 172 22.65 2.72 25.99
N PRO A 173 23.43 1.66 25.79
CA PRO A 173 24.47 1.61 24.75
C PRO A 173 23.84 1.52 23.35
N MET A 174 23.54 2.68 22.78
CA MET A 174 22.86 2.80 21.47
C MET A 174 23.82 2.91 20.28
N ILE A 175 25.11 3.23 20.52
CA ILE A 175 26.09 3.49 19.45
C ILE A 175 26.17 2.34 18.43
N PRO A 176 26.29 1.04 18.82
CA PRO A 176 26.36 -0.04 17.86
C PRO A 176 25.11 -0.13 16.95
N ARG A 177 23.91 0.00 17.52
CA ARG A 177 22.66 -0.02 16.76
C ARG A 177 22.55 1.14 15.77
N LEU A 178 22.99 2.33 16.17
CA LEU A 178 23.03 3.51 15.31
C LEU A 178 24.04 3.35 14.17
N GLN A 179 25.20 2.75 14.44
CA GLN A 179 26.22 2.46 13.43
C GLN A 179 25.74 1.45 12.38
N GLU A 180 24.96 0.45 12.77
CA GLU A 180 24.32 -0.45 11.81
C GLU A 180 23.38 0.28 10.85
N ILE A 181 22.56 1.22 11.34
CA ILE A 181 21.69 2.04 10.52
C ILE A 181 22.49 2.98 9.62
N ALA A 182 23.55 3.57 10.15
CA ALA A 182 24.44 4.47 9.44
C ALA A 182 25.17 3.79 8.26
N ALA A 183 25.48 2.48 8.40
CA ALA A 183 26.17 1.68 7.39
C ALA A 183 25.23 1.17 6.27
N ARG A 184 23.91 1.13 6.52
CA ARG A 184 22.91 0.66 5.57
C ARG A 184 22.39 1.82 4.69
N ASN A 185 21.72 1.46 3.56
CA ASN A 185 20.99 2.44 2.76
C ASN A 185 19.63 2.77 3.39
N SER A 186 19.65 3.20 4.66
CA SER A 186 18.46 3.62 5.40
C SER A 186 18.19 5.10 5.14
N PRO A 187 16.93 5.55 5.04
CA PRO A 187 16.59 6.98 5.05
C PRO A 187 17.11 7.72 6.29
N TRP A 188 17.31 7.00 7.39
CA TRP A 188 17.75 7.54 8.69
C TRP A 188 19.26 7.50 8.91
N ARG A 189 20.04 7.08 7.92
CA ARG A 189 21.51 6.91 8.05
C ARG A 189 22.24 8.16 8.54
N TYR A 190 21.83 9.33 8.09
CA TYR A 190 22.47 10.59 8.49
C TYR A 190 22.08 11.00 9.91
N SER A 191 20.80 10.84 10.29
CA SER A 191 20.35 11.07 11.67
C SER A 191 20.95 10.07 12.64
N ALA A 192 21.18 8.82 12.21
CA ALA A 192 21.88 7.82 13.01
C ALA A 192 23.35 8.20 13.24
N ARG A 193 24.05 8.72 12.23
CA ARG A 193 25.41 9.24 12.37
C ARG A 193 25.47 10.42 13.35
N GLU A 194 24.52 11.35 13.26
CA GLU A 194 24.42 12.48 14.18
C GLU A 194 24.19 12.02 15.63
N ALA A 195 23.20 11.13 15.84
CA ALA A 195 22.91 10.60 17.18
C ALA A 195 24.10 9.83 17.77
N ALA A 196 24.80 9.03 16.96
CA ALA A 196 26.01 8.32 17.39
C ALA A 196 27.13 9.32 17.80
N ALA A 197 27.36 10.37 17.02
CA ALA A 197 28.35 11.39 17.34
C ALA A 197 28.01 12.17 18.63
N LEU A 198 26.71 12.46 18.87
CA LEU A 198 26.26 13.08 20.13
C LEU A 198 26.52 12.19 21.32
N LEU A 199 26.24 10.89 21.21
CA LEU A 199 26.50 9.91 22.30
C LEU A 199 28.01 9.72 22.53
N THR A 200 28.82 9.74 21.48
CA THR A 200 30.29 9.71 21.59
C THR A 200 30.81 10.95 22.32
N ALA A 201 30.28 12.14 22.01
CA ALA A 201 30.63 13.36 22.73
C ALA A 201 30.24 13.29 24.22
N ARG A 202 29.05 12.72 24.49
CA ARG A 202 28.59 12.54 25.89
C ARG A 202 29.42 11.54 26.68
N ALA A 203 29.97 10.51 26.00
CA ALA A 203 30.90 9.58 26.63
C ALA A 203 32.28 10.23 26.96
N GLY A 204 32.47 11.50 26.62
CA GLY A 204 33.72 12.24 26.87
C GLY A 204 34.68 12.20 25.69
N GLU A 205 34.38 11.46 24.64
CA GLU A 205 35.24 11.32 23.43
C GLU A 205 35.03 12.49 22.46
N ARG A 206 35.33 13.71 22.92
CA ARG A 206 35.01 14.95 22.20
C ARG A 206 35.72 15.06 20.85
N GLU A 207 36.94 14.65 20.75
CA GLU A 207 37.73 14.72 19.53
C GLU A 207 37.16 13.73 18.47
N SER A 208 36.85 12.51 18.89
CA SER A 208 36.18 11.51 18.06
C SER A 208 34.82 12.01 17.56
N ALA A 209 34.02 12.59 18.43
CA ALA A 209 32.73 13.19 18.06
C ALA A 209 32.88 14.36 17.07
N ALA A 210 33.87 15.24 17.30
CA ALA A 210 34.17 16.35 16.36
C ALA A 210 34.54 15.84 14.96
N GLN A 211 35.30 14.75 14.89
CA GLN A 211 35.64 14.12 13.62
C GLN A 211 34.40 13.53 12.96
N MET A 212 33.56 12.78 13.68
CA MET A 212 32.31 12.21 13.16
C MET A 212 31.36 13.31 12.62
N PHE A 213 31.22 14.43 13.33
CA PHE A 213 30.43 15.57 12.85
C PHE A 213 31.04 16.23 11.62
N SER A 214 32.35 16.33 11.55
CA SER A 214 33.08 16.88 10.39
C SER A 214 32.87 16.03 9.14
N ASP A 215 32.92 14.71 9.29
CA ASP A 215 32.69 13.77 8.20
C ASP A 215 31.24 13.82 7.71
N LEU A 216 30.30 13.95 8.65
CA LEU A 216 28.88 14.14 8.34
C LEU A 216 28.63 15.47 7.60
N ALA A 217 29.28 16.54 8.03
CA ALA A 217 29.14 17.88 7.41
C ALA A 217 29.71 17.97 5.99
N ARG A 218 30.68 17.08 5.64
CA ARG A 218 31.29 17.01 4.32
C ARG A 218 30.63 16.01 3.38
N ASP A 219 29.73 15.19 3.89
CA ASP A 219 29.04 14.18 3.07
C ASP A 219 28.09 14.87 2.07
N PRO A 220 28.32 14.76 0.75
CA PRO A 220 27.48 15.43 -0.25
C PRO A 220 26.04 14.92 -0.31
N GLY A 221 25.78 13.74 0.24
CA GLY A 221 24.44 13.16 0.34
C GLY A 221 23.69 13.56 1.61
N ALA A 222 24.34 14.24 2.56
CA ALA A 222 23.67 14.69 3.79
C ALA A 222 22.70 15.83 3.51
N PRO A 223 21.50 15.82 4.14
CA PRO A 223 20.57 16.96 4.05
C PRO A 223 21.26 18.27 4.47
N PRO A 224 21.04 19.40 3.75
CA PRO A 224 21.75 20.65 4.00
C PRO A 224 21.66 21.16 5.44
N ASP A 225 20.46 21.08 6.04
CA ASP A 225 20.24 21.53 7.43
C ASP A 225 21.01 20.66 8.44
N LEU A 226 21.08 19.36 8.19
CA LEU A 226 21.81 18.43 9.03
C LEU A 226 23.33 18.64 8.88
N ALA A 227 23.81 18.85 7.65
CA ALA A 227 25.22 19.15 7.38
C ALA A 227 25.66 20.48 8.03
N ALA A 228 24.80 21.51 8.00
CA ALA A 228 25.06 22.80 8.66
C ALA A 228 25.14 22.64 10.18
N ARG A 229 24.19 21.90 10.78
CA ARG A 229 24.21 21.60 12.23
C ARG A 229 25.43 20.77 12.63
N ALA A 230 25.76 19.76 11.84
CA ALA A 230 26.95 18.94 12.06
C ALA A 230 28.25 19.76 12.02
N ARG A 231 28.36 20.74 11.10
CA ARG A 231 29.49 21.67 11.05
C ARG A 231 29.63 22.48 12.35
N ALA A 232 28.53 23.07 12.81
CA ALA A 232 28.53 23.84 14.05
C ALA A 232 28.91 22.99 15.27
N LEU A 233 28.43 21.73 15.34
CA LEU A 233 28.79 20.78 16.40
C LEU A 233 30.27 20.35 16.30
N ALA A 234 30.80 20.14 15.10
CA ALA A 234 32.21 19.82 14.90
C ALA A 234 33.11 20.94 15.43
N ASP A 235 32.76 22.19 15.17
CA ASP A 235 33.51 23.36 15.65
C ASP A 235 33.38 23.51 17.19
N LEU A 236 32.19 23.28 17.74
CA LEU A 236 31.97 23.32 19.20
C LEU A 236 32.85 22.29 19.96
N TYR A 237 32.93 21.06 19.42
CA TYR A 237 33.67 20.00 20.10
C TYR A 237 35.19 20.05 19.88
N ARG A 238 35.68 20.77 18.83
CA ARG A 238 37.12 21.04 18.63
C ARG A 238 37.62 22.20 19.48
N GLY A 239 36.79 23.18 19.74
CA GLY A 239 37.18 24.49 20.25
C GLY A 239 37.42 24.60 21.76
N LYS A 240 37.61 23.49 22.50
CA LYS A 240 37.89 23.57 23.94
C LYS A 240 38.88 22.52 24.37
#